data_4089eba249aa9659caf85b21a628d118
#
_entry.id   4089eba249aa9659caf85b21a628d118
#
_cell.length_a   1.000
_cell.length_b   1.000
_cell.length_c   1.000
_cell.angle_alpha   90.00
_cell.angle_beta   90.00
_cell.angle_gamma   90.00
#
_symmetry.space_group_name_H-M   'P 1'
#
loop_
_entity.id
_entity.type
_entity.pdbx_description
1 polymer ?
#
loop_
_entity_poly.entity_id
_entity_poly.type
_entity_poly.pdbx_seq_one_letter_code
_entity_poly.pdbx_strand_id
1 'polypeptide(L)'
;MVVVRNLHKTYHLGKTKLPVLRGVNLSVKKGSFVALVGASGSGKSTLLHLVGLLDKPDEGAITLDGQDAASLSMAARHRMRCRDIGFVFQFYHLLSELNVLENVALAAMVDVSALRWVGQRSAQRKQAGMLLERLGLGDRLKHRPKELSGGERQRVAIARALINQPKILLADEPTGNLDSKTGRQILDVLRETNRELGQTILMVTHDSTIAEQADQVLHLRDGRLVDGA
;
A
#
# COMPACT_ATOMS: atom_id res chain seq x y z
N MET A 1 -0.95 3.82 -15.50
CA MET A 1 -0.21 3.83 -14.21
C MET A 1 0.36 2.46 -13.87
N VAL A 2 -0.47 1.45 -13.57
CA VAL A 2 -0.03 0.06 -13.38
C VAL A 2 -0.60 -0.81 -14.48
N VAL A 3 0.24 -1.62 -15.12
CA VAL A 3 -0.21 -2.64 -16.09
C VAL A 3 0.47 -3.96 -15.74
N VAL A 4 -0.33 -4.98 -15.55
CA VAL A 4 0.09 -6.36 -15.28
C VAL A 4 -0.35 -7.22 -16.47
N ARG A 5 0.55 -8.03 -17.01
CA ARG A 5 0.29 -8.89 -18.16
C ARG A 5 0.72 -10.30 -17.89
N ASN A 6 -0.22 -11.24 -18.03
CA ASN A 6 -0.01 -12.68 -17.92
C ASN A 6 0.85 -13.08 -16.72
N LEU A 7 0.52 -12.54 -15.52
CA LEU A 7 1.35 -12.66 -14.32
C LEU A 7 1.15 -14.03 -13.67
N HIS A 8 2.25 -14.74 -13.44
CA HIS A 8 2.27 -16.02 -12.75
C HIS A 8 3.16 -15.98 -11.51
N LYS A 9 2.73 -16.67 -10.45
CA LYS A 9 3.51 -16.84 -9.23
C LYS A 9 3.23 -18.20 -8.60
N THR A 10 4.29 -18.95 -8.35
CA THR A 10 4.28 -20.25 -7.66
C THR A 10 5.24 -20.21 -6.49
N TYR A 11 4.77 -20.55 -5.29
CA TYR A 11 5.65 -20.73 -4.13
C TYR A 11 6.05 -22.20 -3.99
N HIS A 12 7.25 -22.43 -3.49
CA HIS A 12 7.80 -23.74 -3.21
C HIS A 12 7.84 -23.98 -1.69
N LEU A 13 7.04 -24.93 -1.21
CA LEU A 13 7.01 -25.37 0.18
C LEU A 13 7.64 -26.76 0.26
N GLY A 14 8.96 -26.81 0.38
CA GLY A 14 9.72 -28.04 0.26
C GLY A 14 9.55 -28.66 -1.14
N LYS A 15 8.94 -29.84 -1.23
CA LYS A 15 8.65 -30.52 -2.51
C LYS A 15 7.32 -30.11 -3.16
N THR A 16 6.47 -29.38 -2.43
CA THR A 16 5.14 -29.00 -2.93
C THR A 16 5.22 -27.67 -3.67
N LYS A 17 4.66 -27.65 -4.89
CA LYS A 17 4.47 -26.44 -5.69
C LYS A 17 3.07 -25.89 -5.43
N LEU A 18 2.98 -24.63 -5.02
CA LEU A 18 1.72 -23.92 -4.80
C LEU A 18 1.58 -22.80 -5.82
N PRO A 19 0.88 -23.01 -6.96
CA PRO A 19 0.61 -21.96 -7.93
C PRO A 19 -0.45 -21.00 -7.38
N VAL A 20 -0.06 -19.76 -7.11
CA VAL A 20 -0.91 -18.74 -6.47
C VAL A 20 -1.51 -17.79 -7.50
N LEU A 21 -0.73 -17.34 -8.49
CA LEU A 21 -1.25 -16.53 -9.60
C LEU A 21 -1.08 -17.28 -10.91
N ARG A 22 -2.11 -17.20 -11.77
CA ARG A 22 -2.25 -18.06 -12.96
C ARG A 22 -2.66 -17.23 -14.19
N GLY A 23 -1.79 -16.33 -14.65
CA GLY A 23 -2.02 -15.53 -15.84
C GLY A 23 -2.88 -14.28 -15.57
N VAL A 24 -2.63 -13.57 -14.47
CA VAL A 24 -3.38 -12.35 -14.09
C VAL A 24 -3.05 -11.21 -15.07
N ASN A 25 -4.11 -10.55 -15.58
CA ASN A 25 -4.02 -9.33 -16.36
C ASN A 25 -4.78 -8.22 -15.63
N LEU A 26 -4.11 -7.11 -15.30
CA LEU A 26 -4.67 -6.01 -14.52
C LEU A 26 -4.22 -4.67 -15.09
N SER A 27 -5.11 -3.68 -15.12
CA SER A 27 -4.78 -2.30 -15.45
C SER A 27 -5.38 -1.35 -14.42
N VAL A 28 -4.54 -0.51 -13.80
CA VAL A 28 -4.96 0.55 -12.86
C VAL A 28 -4.60 1.89 -13.48
N LYS A 29 -5.59 2.72 -13.73
CA LYS A 29 -5.40 4.08 -14.28
C LYS A 29 -4.84 5.01 -13.20
N LYS A 30 -4.14 6.05 -13.63
CA LYS A 30 -3.66 7.10 -12.71
C LYS A 30 -4.86 7.80 -12.07
N GLY A 31 -4.80 8.01 -10.75
CA GLY A 31 -5.85 8.67 -9.98
C GLY A 31 -7.08 7.81 -9.68
N SER A 32 -7.16 6.56 -10.17
CA SER A 32 -8.28 5.68 -9.84
C SER A 32 -8.11 5.00 -8.47
N PHE A 33 -9.23 4.72 -7.84
CA PHE A 33 -9.32 3.85 -6.68
C PHE A 33 -9.87 2.49 -7.13
N VAL A 34 -9.03 1.46 -7.13
CA VAL A 34 -9.38 0.09 -7.55
C VAL A 34 -9.38 -0.82 -6.33
N ALA A 35 -10.46 -1.59 -6.16
CA ALA A 35 -10.55 -2.64 -5.16
C ALA A 35 -10.43 -4.03 -5.82
N LEU A 36 -9.58 -4.88 -5.26
CA LEU A 36 -9.44 -6.29 -5.62
C LEU A 36 -10.07 -7.15 -4.52
N VAL A 37 -11.13 -7.85 -4.85
CA VAL A 37 -11.90 -8.70 -3.93
C VAL A 37 -11.65 -10.17 -4.21
N GLY A 38 -11.72 -11.00 -3.20
CA GLY A 38 -11.64 -12.46 -3.34
C GLY A 38 -11.55 -13.15 -1.99
N ALA A 39 -11.78 -14.45 -1.97
CA ALA A 39 -11.66 -15.27 -0.77
C ALA A 39 -10.24 -15.27 -0.20
N SER A 40 -10.08 -15.65 1.08
CA SER A 40 -8.76 -15.89 1.65
C SER A 40 -8.01 -16.94 0.83
N GLY A 41 -6.71 -16.71 0.59
CA GLY A 41 -5.89 -17.61 -0.25
C GLY A 41 -6.06 -17.47 -1.76
N SER A 42 -6.92 -16.57 -2.27
CA SER A 42 -7.09 -16.38 -3.72
C SER A 42 -5.89 -15.74 -4.45
N GLY A 43 -4.89 -15.22 -3.71
CA GLY A 43 -3.68 -14.60 -4.28
C GLY A 43 -3.63 -13.08 -4.22
N LYS A 44 -4.59 -12.40 -3.57
CA LYS A 44 -4.68 -10.93 -3.50
C LYS A 44 -3.41 -10.25 -2.97
N SER A 45 -2.96 -10.63 -1.77
CA SER A 45 -1.75 -10.05 -1.17
C SER A 45 -0.52 -10.39 -1.99
N THR A 46 -0.45 -11.58 -2.60
CA THR A 46 0.63 -11.94 -3.52
C THR A 46 0.67 -11.00 -4.73
N LEU A 47 -0.47 -10.73 -5.36
CA LEU A 47 -0.54 -9.78 -6.48
C LEU A 47 -0.11 -8.38 -6.02
N LEU A 48 -0.59 -7.93 -4.86
CA LEU A 48 -0.21 -6.62 -4.29
C LEU A 48 1.31 -6.54 -4.03
N HIS A 49 1.91 -7.59 -3.46
CA HIS A 49 3.36 -7.65 -3.21
C HIS A 49 4.19 -7.62 -4.50
N LEU A 50 3.73 -8.30 -5.55
CA LEU A 50 4.40 -8.27 -6.86
C LEU A 50 4.31 -6.88 -7.50
N VAL A 51 3.13 -6.26 -7.51
CA VAL A 51 2.93 -4.88 -7.98
C VAL A 51 3.78 -3.90 -7.15
N GLY A 52 3.87 -4.13 -5.85
CA GLY A 52 4.68 -3.32 -4.94
C GLY A 52 6.17 -3.61 -4.96
N LEU A 53 6.64 -4.47 -5.84
CA LEU A 53 8.05 -4.84 -5.99
C LEU A 53 8.67 -5.47 -4.72
N LEU A 54 7.85 -6.02 -3.82
CA LEU A 54 8.31 -6.76 -2.63
C LEU A 54 8.74 -8.19 -2.98
N ASP A 55 8.18 -8.74 -4.05
CA ASP A 55 8.53 -10.05 -4.60
C ASP A 55 8.73 -9.95 -6.12
N LYS A 56 9.13 -11.05 -6.76
CA LYS A 56 9.31 -11.16 -8.22
C LYS A 56 8.30 -12.15 -8.79
N PRO A 57 7.69 -11.87 -9.94
CA PRO A 57 6.90 -12.86 -10.65
C PRO A 57 7.80 -13.99 -11.22
N ASP A 58 7.21 -15.15 -11.45
CA ASP A 58 7.87 -16.24 -12.15
C ASP A 58 7.77 -16.04 -13.66
N GLU A 59 6.60 -15.56 -14.13
CA GLU A 59 6.33 -15.24 -15.54
C GLU A 59 5.43 -14.01 -15.65
N GLY A 60 5.41 -13.40 -16.82
CA GLY A 60 4.62 -12.22 -17.10
C GLY A 60 5.38 -10.91 -16.85
N ALA A 61 4.68 -9.79 -16.96
CA ALA A 61 5.28 -8.47 -16.85
C ALA A 61 4.46 -7.53 -15.96
N ILE A 62 5.16 -6.65 -15.25
CA ILE A 62 4.57 -5.55 -14.46
C ILE A 62 5.19 -4.26 -14.95
N THR A 63 4.37 -3.33 -15.41
CA THR A 63 4.78 -1.99 -15.80
C THR A 63 4.20 -0.99 -14.79
N LEU A 64 5.06 -0.16 -14.21
CA LEU A 64 4.71 0.90 -13.27
C LEU A 64 5.11 2.23 -13.88
N ASP A 65 4.13 3.07 -14.14
CA ASP A 65 4.31 4.41 -14.74
C ASP A 65 5.18 4.39 -16.01
N GLY A 66 4.95 3.39 -16.88
CA GLY A 66 5.68 3.18 -18.14
C GLY A 66 7.02 2.44 -17.98
N GLN A 67 7.47 2.13 -16.77
CA GLN A 67 8.73 1.41 -16.52
C GLN A 67 8.45 -0.08 -16.26
N ASP A 68 9.13 -0.94 -17.01
CA ASP A 68 9.06 -2.39 -16.79
C ASP A 68 9.83 -2.78 -15.52
N ALA A 69 9.13 -3.41 -14.58
CA ALA A 69 9.70 -3.85 -13.31
C ALA A 69 10.84 -4.89 -13.48
N ALA A 70 10.81 -5.69 -14.54
CA ALA A 70 11.84 -6.69 -14.82
C ALA A 70 13.17 -6.05 -15.24
N SER A 71 13.12 -4.91 -15.91
CA SER A 71 14.31 -4.18 -16.39
C SER A 71 15.02 -3.37 -15.29
N LEU A 72 14.39 -3.23 -14.11
CA LEU A 72 14.94 -2.42 -13.02
C LEU A 72 16.12 -3.12 -12.33
N SER A 73 17.24 -2.40 -12.21
CA SER A 73 18.33 -2.79 -11.30
C SER A 73 17.83 -2.85 -9.85
N MET A 74 18.54 -3.57 -8.97
CA MET A 74 18.19 -3.62 -7.54
C MET A 74 18.08 -2.23 -6.91
N ALA A 75 19.01 -1.33 -7.23
CA ALA A 75 19.00 0.05 -6.73
C ALA A 75 17.79 0.85 -7.26
N ALA A 76 17.43 0.69 -8.54
CA ALA A 76 16.26 1.34 -9.13
C ALA A 76 14.96 0.80 -8.52
N ARG A 77 14.85 -0.51 -8.32
CA ARG A 77 13.72 -1.17 -7.64
C ARG A 77 13.58 -0.67 -6.19
N HIS A 78 14.69 -0.55 -5.47
CA HIS A 78 14.67 0.01 -4.11
C HIS A 78 14.17 1.46 -4.10
N ARG A 79 14.72 2.32 -4.96
CA ARG A 79 14.27 3.72 -5.06
C ARG A 79 12.80 3.84 -5.40
N MET A 80 12.30 3.03 -6.35
CA MET A 80 10.89 3.03 -6.73
C MET A 80 9.99 2.64 -5.56
N ARG A 81 10.35 1.60 -4.79
CA ARG A 81 9.60 1.23 -3.56
C ARG A 81 9.57 2.35 -2.53
N CYS A 82 10.69 3.07 -2.35
CA CYS A 82 10.78 4.10 -1.32
C CYS A 82 10.05 5.39 -1.71
N ARG A 83 10.02 5.72 -3.00
CA ARG A 83 9.51 7.01 -3.49
C ARG A 83 8.15 6.95 -4.17
N ASP A 84 7.97 5.92 -5.02
CA ASP A 84 6.81 5.88 -5.91
C ASP A 84 5.69 4.98 -5.39
N ILE A 85 5.96 4.14 -4.38
CA ILE A 85 5.00 3.17 -3.84
C ILE A 85 4.82 3.38 -2.34
N GLY A 86 3.58 3.65 -1.92
CA GLY A 86 3.19 3.63 -0.51
C GLY A 86 2.53 2.29 -0.16
N PHE A 87 2.83 1.74 1.02
CA PHE A 87 2.21 0.53 1.51
C PHE A 87 1.43 0.77 2.79
N VAL A 88 0.19 0.30 2.83
CA VAL A 88 -0.66 0.19 4.01
C VAL A 88 -0.98 -1.29 4.21
N PHE A 89 -0.62 -1.86 5.33
CA PHE A 89 -0.83 -3.27 5.66
C PHE A 89 -1.98 -3.44 6.67
N GLN A 90 -2.54 -4.63 6.73
CA GLN A 90 -3.52 -5.05 7.73
C GLN A 90 -2.95 -4.93 9.16
N PHE A 91 -1.70 -5.37 9.36
CA PHE A 91 -0.92 -5.09 10.56
C PHE A 91 -0.12 -3.80 10.35
N TYR A 92 -0.25 -2.85 11.24
CA TYR A 92 0.24 -1.48 11.08
C TYR A 92 1.76 -1.36 10.88
N HIS A 93 2.54 -2.34 11.36
CA HIS A 93 4.01 -2.36 11.31
C HIS A 93 4.64 -1.03 11.79
N LEU A 94 4.07 -0.45 12.84
CA LEU A 94 4.64 0.71 13.50
C LEU A 94 5.76 0.27 14.46
N LEU A 95 6.83 1.04 14.51
CA LEU A 95 7.93 0.82 15.42
C LEU A 95 7.53 1.31 16.82
N SER A 96 7.48 0.39 17.79
CA SER A 96 7.03 0.63 19.16
C SER A 96 7.92 1.62 19.93
N GLU A 97 9.20 1.69 19.56
CA GLU A 97 10.22 2.54 20.16
C GLU A 97 10.08 4.01 19.74
N LEU A 98 9.45 4.25 18.58
CA LEU A 98 9.26 5.58 18.00
C LEU A 98 7.86 6.12 18.31
N ASN A 99 7.77 7.45 18.48
CA ASN A 99 6.47 8.11 18.57
C ASN A 99 5.80 8.21 17.18
N VAL A 100 4.56 8.71 17.14
CA VAL A 100 3.75 8.86 15.92
C VAL A 100 4.47 9.67 14.85
N LEU A 101 4.99 10.86 15.22
CA LEU A 101 5.70 11.72 14.28
C LEU A 101 6.95 11.05 13.72
N GLU A 102 7.69 10.34 14.55
CA GLU A 102 8.92 9.63 14.17
C GLU A 102 8.63 8.44 13.26
N ASN A 103 7.55 7.67 13.51
CA ASN A 103 7.12 6.59 12.64
C ASN A 103 6.83 7.07 11.21
N VAL A 104 6.22 8.23 11.05
CA VAL A 104 5.94 8.81 9.73
C VAL A 104 7.20 9.38 9.10
N ALA A 105 7.99 10.17 9.86
CA ALA A 105 9.20 10.80 9.35
C ALA A 105 10.28 9.79 8.93
N LEU A 106 10.30 8.59 9.53
CA LEU A 106 11.25 7.53 9.21
C LEU A 106 11.17 7.14 7.72
N ALA A 107 9.97 7.07 7.14
CA ALA A 107 9.81 6.70 5.73
C ALA A 107 10.45 7.74 4.78
N ALA A 108 10.52 9.01 5.18
CA ALA A 108 11.19 10.04 4.42
C ALA A 108 12.73 9.96 4.50
N MET A 109 13.27 9.21 5.50
CA MET A 109 14.72 8.99 5.64
C MET A 109 15.26 7.96 4.65
N VAL A 110 14.44 7.02 4.25
CA VAL A 110 14.85 5.92 3.39
C VAL A 110 15.17 6.48 1.99
N ASP A 111 16.33 6.10 1.43
CA ASP A 111 16.84 6.58 0.15
C ASP A 111 17.42 8.03 0.18
N VAL A 112 17.71 8.57 1.37
CA VAL A 112 18.40 9.86 1.53
C VAL A 112 19.75 9.61 2.22
N SER A 113 20.84 10.23 1.71
CA SER A 113 22.14 10.13 2.39
C SER A 113 22.08 10.81 3.76
N ALA A 114 22.87 10.32 4.73
CA ALA A 114 22.91 10.85 6.09
C ALA A 114 23.14 12.38 6.16
N LEU A 115 24.00 12.90 5.29
CA LEU A 115 24.28 14.34 5.20
C LEU A 115 23.06 15.15 4.74
N ARG A 116 22.35 14.66 3.71
CA ARG A 116 21.12 15.29 3.24
C ARG A 116 20.00 15.20 4.29
N TRP A 117 19.91 14.08 4.99
CA TRP A 117 18.94 13.91 6.05
C TRP A 117 19.08 14.96 7.15
N VAL A 118 20.30 15.20 7.64
CA VAL A 118 20.56 16.22 8.68
C VAL A 118 20.03 17.59 8.24
N GLY A 119 20.28 18.00 7.00
CA GLY A 119 19.78 19.27 6.46
C GLY A 119 18.26 19.32 6.24
N GLN A 120 17.61 18.18 6.00
CA GLN A 120 16.18 18.12 5.67
C GLN A 120 15.30 17.68 6.85
N ARG A 121 15.88 17.23 7.96
CA ARG A 121 15.17 16.63 9.11
C ARG A 121 14.05 17.52 9.63
N SER A 122 14.28 18.82 9.78
CA SER A 122 13.26 19.77 10.30
C SER A 122 12.10 19.90 9.32
N ALA A 123 12.36 20.04 8.03
CA ALA A 123 11.35 20.13 6.99
C ALA A 123 10.50 18.85 6.89
N GLN A 124 11.15 17.68 6.94
CA GLN A 124 10.46 16.38 6.91
C GLN A 124 9.59 16.15 8.14
N ARG A 125 10.06 16.53 9.34
CA ARG A 125 9.24 16.46 10.55
C ARG A 125 8.03 17.41 10.47
N LYS A 126 8.20 18.61 9.92
CA LYS A 126 7.10 19.55 9.68
C LYS A 126 6.07 18.96 8.72
N GLN A 127 6.53 18.39 7.59
CA GLN A 127 5.66 17.73 6.61
C GLN A 127 4.90 16.56 7.23
N ALA A 128 5.58 15.72 8.02
CA ALA A 128 4.95 14.60 8.74
C ALA A 128 3.90 15.10 9.74
N GLY A 129 4.18 16.18 10.47
CA GLY A 129 3.21 16.81 11.38
C GLY A 129 1.96 17.30 10.66
N MET A 130 2.13 18.05 9.57
CA MET A 130 1.00 18.55 8.74
C MET A 130 0.14 17.41 8.18
N LEU A 131 0.78 16.33 7.72
CA LEU A 131 0.06 15.16 7.21
C LEU A 131 -0.72 14.45 8.32
N LEU A 132 -0.12 14.30 9.51
CA LEU A 132 -0.78 13.72 10.68
C LEU A 132 -1.95 14.59 11.18
N GLU A 133 -1.81 15.91 11.19
CA GLU A 133 -2.90 16.85 11.51
C GLU A 133 -4.07 16.69 10.55
N ARG A 134 -3.80 16.62 9.23
CA ARG A 134 -4.81 16.35 8.20
C ARG A 134 -5.55 15.03 8.42
N LEU A 135 -4.88 14.03 8.96
CA LEU A 135 -5.45 12.72 9.28
C LEU A 135 -6.06 12.67 10.70
N GLY A 136 -6.25 13.81 11.37
CA GLY A 136 -6.87 13.92 12.68
C GLY A 136 -6.01 13.38 13.83
N LEU A 137 -4.67 13.46 13.70
CA LEU A 137 -3.70 12.98 14.68
C LEU A 137 -2.81 14.09 15.25
N GLY A 138 -3.18 15.35 15.10
CA GLY A 138 -2.39 16.51 15.59
C GLY A 138 -2.05 16.43 17.07
N ASP A 139 -3.02 16.00 17.92
CA ASP A 139 -2.83 15.85 19.37
C ASP A 139 -2.08 14.56 19.75
N ARG A 140 -1.74 13.72 18.78
CA ARG A 140 -1.12 12.40 18.98
C ARG A 140 0.35 12.32 18.59
N LEU A 141 0.96 13.41 18.09
CA LEU A 141 2.31 13.40 17.50
C LEU A 141 3.39 12.81 18.40
N LYS A 142 3.28 12.99 19.72
CA LYS A 142 4.24 12.50 20.72
C LYS A 142 3.88 11.12 21.31
N HIS A 143 2.66 10.61 21.05
CA HIS A 143 2.22 9.32 21.56
C HIS A 143 2.99 8.17 20.88
N ARG A 144 3.13 7.06 21.58
CA ARG A 144 3.69 5.81 21.05
C ARG A 144 2.57 4.91 20.51
N PRO A 145 2.86 3.97 19.62
CA PRO A 145 1.85 3.09 19.03
C PRO A 145 0.96 2.36 20.04
N LYS A 146 1.50 1.97 21.19
CA LYS A 146 0.75 1.31 22.27
C LYS A 146 -0.34 2.17 22.94
N GLU A 147 -0.23 3.49 22.80
CA GLU A 147 -1.15 4.46 23.37
C GLU A 147 -2.28 4.86 22.42
N LEU A 148 -2.30 4.28 21.23
CA LEU A 148 -3.24 4.56 20.16
C LEU A 148 -4.29 3.46 20.01
N SER A 149 -5.51 3.85 19.62
CA SER A 149 -6.53 2.92 19.13
C SER A 149 -6.11 2.25 17.81
N GLY A 150 -6.82 1.19 17.40
CA GLY A 150 -6.58 0.52 16.11
C GLY A 150 -6.68 1.48 14.91
N GLY A 151 -7.74 2.30 14.87
CA GLY A 151 -7.95 3.27 13.81
C GLY A 151 -6.90 4.40 13.80
N GLU A 152 -6.45 4.87 14.98
CA GLU A 152 -5.36 5.84 15.06
C GLU A 152 -4.05 5.23 14.51
N ARG A 153 -3.72 3.99 14.89
CA ARG A 153 -2.54 3.27 14.35
C ARG A 153 -2.62 3.13 12.84
N GLN A 154 -3.79 2.83 12.29
CA GLN A 154 -3.98 2.71 10.85
C GLN A 154 -3.80 4.06 10.15
N ARG A 155 -4.34 5.15 10.70
CA ARG A 155 -4.08 6.51 10.16
C ARG A 155 -2.61 6.89 10.20
N VAL A 156 -1.86 6.50 11.24
CA VAL A 156 -0.38 6.66 11.27
C VAL A 156 0.28 5.86 10.13
N ALA A 157 -0.14 4.61 9.90
CA ALA A 157 0.39 3.79 8.80
C ALA A 157 0.09 4.40 7.42
N ILE A 158 -1.11 4.97 7.23
CA ILE A 158 -1.48 5.72 6.02
C ILE A 158 -0.60 6.97 5.86
N ALA A 159 -0.43 7.77 6.92
CA ALA A 159 0.47 8.94 6.89
C ALA A 159 1.90 8.54 6.49
N ARG A 160 2.42 7.46 7.08
CA ARG A 160 3.75 6.92 6.74
C ARG A 160 3.85 6.50 5.27
N ALA A 161 2.81 5.89 4.73
CA ALA A 161 2.78 5.49 3.33
C ALA A 161 2.73 6.69 2.37
N LEU A 162 2.15 7.82 2.79
CA LEU A 162 1.94 9.01 1.96
C LEU A 162 3.05 10.07 2.07
N ILE A 163 3.95 10.01 3.06
CA ILE A 163 4.93 11.08 3.34
C ILE A 163 5.82 11.40 2.14
N ASN A 164 6.18 10.41 1.34
CA ASN A 164 7.00 10.56 0.14
C ASN A 164 6.18 10.92 -1.11
N GLN A 165 4.89 11.21 -0.98
CA GLN A 165 3.98 11.52 -2.08
C GLN A 165 4.04 10.45 -3.19
N PRO A 166 3.80 9.18 -2.85
CA PRO A 166 3.95 8.07 -3.79
C PRO A 166 2.98 8.21 -4.96
N LYS A 167 3.33 7.65 -6.12
CA LYS A 167 2.47 7.61 -7.29
C LYS A 167 1.29 6.65 -7.13
N ILE A 168 1.51 5.58 -6.36
CA ILE A 168 0.49 4.58 -6.03
C ILE A 168 0.53 4.21 -4.55
N LEU A 169 -0.65 4.09 -3.94
CA LEU A 169 -0.87 3.53 -2.62
C LEU A 169 -1.41 2.11 -2.77
N LEU A 170 -0.70 1.14 -2.20
CA LEU A 170 -1.09 -0.26 -2.14
C LEU A 170 -1.60 -0.56 -0.73
N ALA A 171 -2.85 -0.98 -0.60
CA ALA A 171 -3.48 -1.25 0.69
C ALA A 171 -3.90 -2.72 0.80
N ASP A 172 -3.25 -3.46 1.70
CA ASP A 172 -3.54 -4.87 1.97
C ASP A 172 -4.45 -4.99 3.20
N GLU A 173 -5.74 -5.23 2.95
CA GLU A 173 -6.78 -5.34 3.97
C GLU A 173 -6.72 -4.23 5.05
N PRO A 174 -6.77 -2.94 4.65
CA PRO A 174 -6.46 -1.83 5.55
C PRO A 174 -7.45 -1.67 6.71
N THR A 175 -8.57 -2.39 6.68
CA THR A 175 -9.62 -2.37 7.69
C THR A 175 -9.81 -3.71 8.39
N GLY A 176 -9.07 -4.75 8.01
CA GLY A 176 -9.30 -6.14 8.45
C GLY A 176 -9.15 -6.40 9.95
N ASN A 177 -8.48 -5.51 10.69
CA ASN A 177 -8.31 -5.60 12.15
C ASN A 177 -9.11 -4.54 12.92
N LEU A 178 -10.10 -3.92 12.29
CA LEU A 178 -10.89 -2.83 12.85
C LEU A 178 -12.37 -3.22 12.96
N ASP A 179 -13.07 -2.63 13.92
CA ASP A 179 -14.52 -2.71 13.94
C ASP A 179 -15.13 -1.96 12.74
N SER A 180 -16.37 -2.29 12.38
CA SER A 180 -17.02 -1.78 11.17
C SER A 180 -17.14 -0.25 11.12
N LYS A 181 -17.29 0.42 12.27
CA LYS A 181 -17.36 1.90 12.34
C LYS A 181 -16.01 2.52 12.04
N THR A 182 -14.98 2.02 12.70
CA THR A 182 -13.59 2.49 12.51
C THR A 182 -13.10 2.13 11.10
N GLY A 183 -13.46 0.95 10.59
CA GLY A 183 -13.16 0.54 9.22
C GLY A 183 -13.69 1.53 8.18
N ARG A 184 -14.96 1.96 8.31
CA ARG A 184 -15.54 2.99 7.42
C ARG A 184 -14.76 4.30 7.47
N GLN A 185 -14.38 4.77 8.65
CA GLN A 185 -13.57 5.98 8.79
C GLN A 185 -12.22 5.88 8.07
N ILE A 186 -11.58 4.70 8.08
CA ILE A 186 -10.34 4.48 7.32
C ILE A 186 -10.57 4.51 5.82
N LEU A 187 -11.69 3.96 5.35
CA LEU A 187 -12.06 4.05 3.93
C LEU A 187 -12.34 5.49 3.50
N ASP A 188 -13.04 6.27 4.33
CA ASP A 188 -13.27 7.69 4.07
C ASP A 188 -11.94 8.43 3.91
N VAL A 189 -10.96 8.17 4.79
CA VAL A 189 -9.60 8.71 4.69
C VAL A 189 -8.91 8.32 3.37
N LEU A 190 -9.02 7.06 2.95
CA LEU A 190 -8.43 6.61 1.67
C LEU A 190 -9.14 7.27 0.48
N ARG A 191 -10.47 7.39 0.53
CA ARG A 191 -11.27 8.02 -0.50
C ARG A 191 -11.01 9.53 -0.62
N GLU A 192 -10.90 10.23 0.49
CA GLU A 192 -10.50 11.64 0.53
C GLU A 192 -9.09 11.81 -0.04
N THR A 193 -8.14 10.95 0.35
CA THR A 193 -6.78 10.94 -0.18
C THR A 193 -6.77 10.74 -1.72
N ASN A 194 -7.60 9.82 -2.23
CA ASN A 194 -7.74 9.62 -3.68
C ASN A 194 -8.30 10.87 -4.36
N ARG A 195 -9.40 11.44 -3.85
CA ARG A 195 -10.11 12.56 -4.49
C ARG A 195 -9.32 13.87 -4.43
N GLU A 196 -8.79 14.21 -3.25
CA GLU A 196 -8.16 15.52 -3.03
C GLU A 196 -6.71 15.57 -3.52
N LEU A 197 -5.98 14.44 -3.46
CA LEU A 197 -4.58 14.35 -3.88
C LEU A 197 -4.41 13.71 -5.27
N GLY A 198 -5.48 13.23 -5.88
CA GLY A 198 -5.40 12.46 -7.12
C GLY A 198 -4.60 11.15 -6.96
N GLN A 199 -4.56 10.61 -5.73
CA GLN A 199 -3.77 9.44 -5.40
C GLN A 199 -4.31 8.20 -6.09
N THR A 200 -3.47 7.47 -6.82
CA THR A 200 -3.85 6.14 -7.32
C THR A 200 -3.85 5.15 -6.17
N ILE A 201 -4.93 4.39 -5.99
CA ILE A 201 -5.06 3.40 -4.92
C ILE A 201 -5.41 2.04 -5.52
N LEU A 202 -4.65 1.01 -5.13
CA LEU A 202 -5.02 -0.39 -5.32
C LEU A 202 -5.18 -1.03 -3.93
N MET A 203 -6.41 -1.33 -3.56
CA MET A 203 -6.76 -1.95 -2.28
C MET A 203 -7.15 -3.39 -2.50
N VAL A 204 -6.70 -4.29 -1.64
CA VAL A 204 -7.23 -5.65 -1.56
C VAL A 204 -8.06 -5.80 -0.29
N THR A 205 -9.18 -6.49 -0.42
CA THR A 205 -10.09 -6.77 0.69
C THR A 205 -10.88 -8.06 0.43
N HIS A 206 -11.38 -8.68 1.49
CA HIS A 206 -12.34 -9.77 1.40
C HIS A 206 -13.79 -9.28 1.63
N ASP A 207 -13.98 -8.01 1.98
CA ASP A 207 -15.29 -7.39 2.23
C ASP A 207 -15.78 -6.67 0.97
N SER A 208 -16.84 -7.19 0.35
CA SER A 208 -17.44 -6.63 -0.86
C SER A 208 -18.09 -5.26 -0.61
N THR A 209 -18.65 -5.02 0.58
CA THR A 209 -19.28 -3.74 0.92
C THR A 209 -18.26 -2.59 0.99
N ILE A 210 -17.05 -2.92 1.40
CA ILE A 210 -15.91 -2.01 1.40
C ILE A 210 -15.44 -1.72 -0.04
N ALA A 211 -15.42 -2.76 -0.87
CA ALA A 211 -14.99 -2.65 -2.26
C ALA A 211 -15.91 -1.77 -3.12
N GLU A 212 -17.21 -1.74 -2.84
CA GLU A 212 -18.20 -0.92 -3.55
C GLU A 212 -17.91 0.59 -3.51
N GLN A 213 -17.05 1.03 -2.59
CA GLN A 213 -16.62 2.42 -2.52
C GLN A 213 -15.51 2.77 -3.53
N ALA A 214 -14.90 1.79 -4.18
CA ALA A 214 -13.90 2.00 -5.21
C ALA A 214 -14.55 2.38 -6.56
N ASP A 215 -13.76 3.03 -7.44
CA ASP A 215 -14.21 3.36 -8.80
C ASP A 215 -14.33 2.10 -9.68
N GLN A 216 -13.56 1.07 -9.36
CA GLN A 216 -13.56 -0.23 -10.04
C GLN A 216 -13.36 -1.34 -9.04
N VAL A 217 -14.18 -2.38 -9.15
CA VAL A 217 -14.04 -3.62 -8.37
C VAL A 217 -13.60 -4.74 -9.31
N LEU A 218 -12.57 -5.45 -8.91
CA LEU A 218 -12.04 -6.62 -9.61
C LEU A 218 -12.13 -7.83 -8.70
N HIS A 219 -12.46 -8.98 -9.28
CA HIS A 219 -12.60 -10.23 -8.52
C HIS A 219 -11.46 -11.18 -8.83
N LEU A 220 -10.73 -11.63 -7.79
CA LEU A 220 -9.69 -12.63 -7.89
C LEU A 220 -10.18 -13.95 -7.30
N ARG A 221 -10.23 -14.98 -8.13
CA ARG A 221 -10.60 -16.34 -7.73
C ARG A 221 -9.57 -17.33 -8.24
N ASP A 222 -9.05 -18.17 -7.34
CA ASP A 222 -8.07 -19.24 -7.65
C ASP A 222 -6.89 -18.75 -8.50
N GLY A 223 -6.37 -17.57 -8.20
CA GLY A 223 -5.23 -16.95 -8.87
C GLY A 223 -5.53 -16.34 -10.23
N ARG A 224 -6.80 -16.16 -10.61
CA ARG A 224 -7.24 -15.53 -11.86
C ARG A 224 -8.21 -14.39 -11.60
N LEU A 225 -8.14 -13.33 -12.41
CA LEU A 225 -9.21 -12.35 -12.46
C LEU A 225 -10.41 -12.98 -13.19
N VAL A 226 -11.58 -12.81 -12.59
CA VAL A 226 -12.86 -13.19 -13.17
C VAL A 226 -13.70 -11.94 -13.39
N ASP A 227 -14.48 -11.91 -14.48
CA ASP A 227 -15.43 -10.84 -14.70
C ASP A 227 -16.44 -10.86 -13.55
N GLY A 228 -16.81 -9.67 -13.07
CA GLY A 228 -17.70 -9.52 -11.93
C GLY A 228 -19.05 -10.21 -12.20
N ALA A 229 -19.48 -11.03 -11.24
CA ALA A 229 -20.83 -11.62 -11.22
C ALA A 229 -21.83 -10.59 -10.75
#